data_1c1b0903130a90b73e123329e19048c3
#
_entry.id   1c1b0903130a90b73e123329e19048c3
#
_cell.length_a   1.000
_cell.length_b   1.000
_cell.length_c   1.000
_cell.angle_alpha   90.00
_cell.angle_beta   90.00
_cell.angle_gamma   90.00
#
_symmetry.space_group_name_H-M   'P 1'
#
loop_
_entity.id
_entity.type
_entity.pdbx_description
1 polymer ?
#
loop_
_entity_poly.entity_id
_entity_poly.type
_entity_poly.pdbx_seq_one_letter_code
_entity_poly.pdbx_strand_id
1 'polypeptide(L)'
;MAHPTAAAPPYLPISRPAVSEGEVEAVAEVLRSGWLTTGPRVRAFEQAFAGYVGAQHAIALNSCTAGLHLSLLAAGVGPGDEVLTTPLTFCATANVVLHVGATPVFADVDPVTQSLDPAAAAAAVTARTRVLLPVHLGGRPADMAALRAVAAREDLTVIEDAAHCIEGVSNAGKV
;
A
#
# COMPACT_ATOMS: atom_id res chain seq x y z
N MET A 1 -15.50 51.52 12.44
CA MET A 1 -14.17 50.92 12.76
C MET A 1 -14.10 49.60 12.05
N ALA A 2 -13.27 49.47 11.01
CA ALA A 2 -13.08 48.23 10.31
C ALA A 2 -12.15 47.33 11.15
N HIS A 3 -12.60 46.13 11.51
CA HIS A 3 -11.76 45.12 12.15
C HIS A 3 -10.64 44.75 11.15
N PRO A 4 -9.37 44.74 11.57
CA PRO A 4 -8.31 44.24 10.72
C PRO A 4 -8.60 42.77 10.43
N THR A 5 -8.82 42.43 9.17
CA THR A 5 -8.87 41.04 8.71
C THR A 5 -7.50 40.41 9.00
N ALA A 6 -7.45 39.52 9.98
CA ALA A 6 -6.25 38.71 10.23
C ALA A 6 -5.86 38.01 8.93
N ALA A 7 -4.60 38.16 8.51
CA ALA A 7 -4.10 37.41 7.36
C ALA A 7 -4.30 35.91 7.59
N ALA A 8 -4.82 35.21 6.57
CA ALA A 8 -4.98 33.78 6.66
C ALA A 8 -3.63 33.14 7.03
N PRO A 9 -3.62 32.14 7.92
CA PRO A 9 -2.38 31.45 8.27
C PRO A 9 -1.74 30.88 7.01
N PRO A 10 -0.39 30.82 6.95
CA PRO A 10 0.30 30.27 5.79
C PRO A 10 -0.12 28.81 5.57
N TYR A 11 -0.37 28.44 4.32
CA TYR A 11 -0.71 27.08 3.96
C TYR A 11 0.44 26.13 4.38
N LEU A 12 0.12 25.13 5.21
CA LEU A 12 1.04 24.10 5.64
C LEU A 12 0.73 22.80 4.86
N PRO A 13 1.56 22.42 3.87
CA PRO A 13 1.35 21.18 3.13
C PRO A 13 1.67 19.98 4.02
N ILE A 14 0.94 18.85 3.82
CA ILE A 14 1.21 17.58 4.50
C ILE A 14 2.62 17.07 4.18
N SER A 15 3.06 17.25 2.93
CA SER A 15 4.41 16.89 2.49
C SER A 15 4.88 17.83 1.38
N ARG A 16 6.20 17.94 1.24
CA ARG A 16 6.82 18.61 0.09
C ARG A 16 7.77 17.61 -0.57
N PRO A 17 7.62 17.32 -1.87
CA PRO A 17 8.59 16.50 -2.58
C PRO A 17 9.98 17.08 -2.50
N ALA A 18 10.98 16.26 -2.19
CA ALA A 18 12.38 16.61 -2.30
C ALA A 18 12.86 16.14 -3.69
N VAL A 19 13.08 17.10 -4.58
CA VAL A 19 13.56 16.81 -5.94
C VAL A 19 14.92 17.46 -6.10
N SER A 20 15.95 16.68 -6.44
CA SER A 20 17.29 17.13 -6.74
C SER A 20 17.52 17.25 -8.24
N GLU A 21 18.66 17.84 -8.63
CA GLU A 21 19.05 17.91 -10.05
C GLU A 21 19.24 16.50 -10.67
N GLY A 22 19.54 15.49 -9.85
CA GLY A 22 19.67 14.12 -10.33
C GLY A 22 18.35 13.54 -10.87
N GLU A 23 17.23 13.78 -10.18
CA GLU A 23 15.90 13.38 -10.65
C GLU A 23 15.50 14.17 -11.90
N VAL A 24 15.78 15.48 -11.92
CA VAL A 24 15.48 16.31 -13.09
C VAL A 24 16.23 15.81 -14.33
N GLU A 25 17.53 15.53 -14.22
CA GLU A 25 18.33 15.04 -15.35
C GLU A 25 17.88 13.63 -15.78
N ALA A 26 17.57 12.73 -14.83
CA ALA A 26 17.06 11.41 -15.16
C ALA A 26 15.75 11.46 -15.99
N VAL A 27 14.85 12.37 -15.65
CA VAL A 27 13.61 12.61 -16.42
C VAL A 27 13.95 13.21 -17.80
N ALA A 28 14.86 14.20 -17.85
CA ALA A 28 15.28 14.80 -19.10
C ALA A 28 15.91 13.80 -20.06
N GLU A 29 16.73 12.88 -19.56
CA GLU A 29 17.30 11.78 -20.36
C GLU A 29 16.23 10.88 -20.97
N VAL A 30 15.19 10.51 -20.20
CA VAL A 30 14.06 9.73 -20.71
C VAL A 30 13.36 10.46 -21.85
N LEU A 31 13.06 11.74 -21.67
CA LEU A 31 12.43 12.55 -22.72
C LEU A 31 13.29 12.64 -23.99
N ARG A 32 14.61 12.89 -23.85
CA ARG A 32 15.55 12.96 -24.99
C ARG A 32 15.70 11.62 -25.70
N SER A 33 15.57 10.49 -24.98
CA SER A 33 15.64 9.15 -25.57
C SER A 33 14.46 8.82 -26.49
N GLY A 34 13.33 9.53 -26.35
CA GLY A 34 12.09 9.24 -27.04
C GLY A 34 11.36 7.99 -26.53
N TRP A 35 11.91 7.28 -25.56
CA TRP A 35 11.26 6.09 -24.98
C TRP A 35 10.40 6.45 -23.77
N LEU A 36 9.16 6.86 -24.03
CA LEU A 36 8.26 7.39 -23.01
C LEU A 36 7.30 6.37 -22.39
N THR A 37 7.31 5.14 -22.88
CA THR A 37 6.49 4.02 -22.36
C THR A 37 7.37 3.03 -21.59
N THR A 38 6.80 1.87 -21.21
CA THR A 38 7.55 0.79 -20.55
C THR A 38 8.79 0.42 -21.35
N GLY A 39 9.96 0.50 -20.71
CA GLY A 39 11.24 0.33 -21.39
C GLY A 39 12.41 0.06 -20.45
N PRO A 40 13.64 0.37 -20.86
CA PRO A 40 14.85 0.04 -20.10
C PRO A 40 14.88 0.66 -18.69
N ARG A 41 14.38 1.89 -18.52
CA ARG A 41 14.33 2.56 -17.20
C ARG A 41 13.37 1.86 -16.24
N VAL A 42 12.21 1.40 -16.73
CA VAL A 42 11.26 0.63 -15.94
C VAL A 42 11.89 -0.67 -15.45
N ARG A 43 12.56 -1.43 -16.34
CA ARG A 43 13.26 -2.68 -15.97
C ARG A 43 14.36 -2.44 -14.96
N ALA A 44 15.15 -1.39 -15.13
CA ALA A 44 16.21 -1.04 -14.18
C ALA A 44 15.63 -0.69 -12.81
N PHE A 45 14.52 0.04 -12.76
CA PHE A 45 13.80 0.34 -11.53
C PHE A 45 13.29 -0.94 -10.85
N GLU A 46 12.60 -1.82 -11.57
CA GLU A 46 12.07 -3.09 -11.05
C GLU A 46 13.19 -3.95 -10.45
N GLN A 47 14.33 -4.07 -11.12
CA GLN A 47 15.49 -4.82 -10.62
C GLN A 47 16.08 -4.19 -9.36
N ALA A 48 16.28 -2.87 -9.37
CA ALA A 48 16.80 -2.15 -8.20
C ALA A 48 15.85 -2.24 -7.00
N PHE A 49 14.55 -2.09 -7.24
CA PHE A 49 13.53 -2.18 -6.19
C PHE A 49 13.43 -3.59 -5.60
N ALA A 50 13.38 -4.62 -6.45
CA ALA A 50 13.38 -6.02 -5.99
C ALA A 50 14.61 -6.31 -5.12
N GLY A 51 15.81 -5.88 -5.55
CA GLY A 51 17.04 -6.01 -4.77
C GLY A 51 17.01 -5.24 -3.45
N TYR A 52 16.40 -4.05 -3.45
CA TYR A 52 16.30 -3.20 -2.26
C TYR A 52 15.39 -3.81 -1.19
N VAL A 53 14.22 -4.33 -1.56
CA VAL A 53 13.26 -4.92 -0.61
C VAL A 53 13.50 -6.43 -0.37
N GLY A 54 14.41 -7.06 -1.09
CA GLY A 54 14.69 -8.50 -0.97
C GLY A 54 13.63 -9.39 -1.64
N ALA A 55 12.82 -8.84 -2.55
CA ALA A 55 11.83 -9.61 -3.30
C ALA A 55 12.44 -10.30 -4.51
N GLN A 56 11.84 -11.41 -4.96
CA GLN A 56 12.25 -12.08 -6.19
C GLN A 56 11.89 -11.29 -7.44
N HIS A 57 10.77 -10.59 -7.41
CA HIS A 57 10.22 -9.83 -8.53
C HIS A 57 9.67 -8.49 -8.07
N ALA A 58 9.74 -7.49 -8.94
CA ALA A 58 9.01 -6.24 -8.81
C ALA A 58 8.38 -5.89 -10.16
N ILE A 59 7.20 -5.31 -10.13
CA ILE A 59 6.46 -4.86 -11.31
C ILE A 59 6.09 -3.41 -11.09
N ALA A 60 6.60 -2.52 -11.94
CA ALA A 60 6.29 -1.10 -11.88
C ALA A 60 4.91 -0.81 -12.46
N LEU A 61 4.12 -0.07 -11.72
CA LEU A 61 2.78 0.36 -12.09
C LEU A 61 2.65 1.88 -11.93
N ASN A 62 1.58 2.43 -12.43
CA ASN A 62 1.34 3.88 -12.37
C ASN A 62 0.87 4.37 -10.98
N SER A 63 0.44 3.47 -10.09
CA SER A 63 0.00 3.80 -8.73
C SER A 63 -0.05 2.56 -7.84
N CYS A 64 0.05 2.75 -6.51
CA CYS A 64 -0.20 1.68 -5.54
C CYS A 64 -1.64 1.16 -5.63
N THR A 65 -2.62 2.01 -5.92
CA THR A 65 -4.01 1.60 -6.17
C THR A 65 -4.11 0.57 -7.29
N ALA A 66 -3.40 0.78 -8.41
CA ALA A 66 -3.33 -0.20 -9.49
C ALA A 66 -2.66 -1.50 -9.03
N GLY A 67 -1.61 -1.39 -8.21
CA GLY A 67 -0.92 -2.53 -7.62
C GLY A 67 -1.85 -3.39 -6.76
N LEU A 68 -2.57 -2.79 -5.83
CA LEU A 68 -3.53 -3.47 -4.98
C LEU A 68 -4.65 -4.14 -5.80
N HIS A 69 -5.22 -3.42 -6.78
CA HIS A 69 -6.26 -3.96 -7.65
C HIS A 69 -5.77 -5.20 -8.43
N LEU A 70 -4.60 -5.10 -9.07
CA LEU A 70 -4.04 -6.21 -9.84
C LEU A 70 -3.62 -7.39 -8.95
N SER A 71 -3.16 -7.13 -7.72
CA SER A 71 -2.84 -8.18 -6.75
C SER A 71 -4.07 -8.97 -6.33
N LEU A 72 -5.22 -8.30 -6.12
CA LEU A 72 -6.49 -8.99 -5.83
C LEU A 72 -6.95 -9.85 -7.02
N LEU A 73 -6.86 -9.32 -8.25
CA LEU A 73 -7.16 -10.10 -9.46
C LEU A 73 -6.23 -11.31 -9.61
N ALA A 74 -4.93 -11.13 -9.38
CA ALA A 74 -3.94 -12.22 -9.43
C ALA A 74 -4.16 -13.28 -8.36
N ALA A 75 -4.70 -12.88 -7.19
CA ALA A 75 -5.14 -13.80 -6.13
C ALA A 75 -6.47 -14.49 -6.44
N GLY A 76 -7.11 -14.20 -7.57
CA GLY A 76 -8.38 -14.80 -7.98
C GLY A 76 -9.60 -14.27 -7.22
N VAL A 77 -9.49 -13.12 -6.56
CA VAL A 77 -10.59 -12.51 -5.78
C VAL A 77 -11.65 -11.93 -6.71
N GLY A 78 -12.91 -12.18 -6.40
CA GLY A 78 -14.05 -11.74 -7.19
C GLY A 78 -15.38 -11.70 -6.44
N PRO A 79 -16.50 -11.65 -7.17
CA PRO A 79 -17.83 -11.59 -6.56
C PRO A 79 -18.11 -12.78 -5.63
N GLY A 80 -18.60 -12.47 -4.43
CA GLY A 80 -18.86 -13.46 -3.39
C GLY A 80 -17.74 -13.67 -2.39
N ASP A 81 -16.51 -13.25 -2.72
CA ASP A 81 -15.36 -13.29 -1.82
C ASP A 81 -15.34 -12.08 -0.87
N GLU A 82 -14.61 -12.23 0.21
CA GLU A 82 -14.34 -11.18 1.19
C GLU A 82 -12.83 -10.92 1.30
N VAL A 83 -12.49 -9.63 1.42
CA VAL A 83 -11.12 -9.16 1.71
C VAL A 83 -11.14 -8.46 3.06
N LEU A 84 -10.39 -9.00 4.00
CA LEU A 84 -10.28 -8.48 5.35
C LEU A 84 -9.20 -7.41 5.43
N THR A 85 -9.57 -6.22 5.87
CA THR A 85 -8.66 -5.06 6.00
C THR A 85 -9.04 -4.19 7.20
N THR A 86 -8.49 -2.99 7.30
CA THR A 86 -8.77 -2.01 8.35
C THR A 86 -9.52 -0.80 7.81
N PRO A 87 -10.40 -0.15 8.61
CA PRO A 87 -11.01 1.12 8.23
C PRO A 87 -10.05 2.31 8.34
N LEU A 88 -8.93 2.18 9.07
CA LEU A 88 -7.92 3.24 9.20
C LEU A 88 -6.89 3.12 8.08
N THR A 89 -7.24 3.66 6.92
CA THR A 89 -6.42 3.60 5.71
C THR A 89 -6.83 4.68 4.71
N PHE A 90 -6.07 4.82 3.62
CA PHE A 90 -6.52 5.56 2.45
C PHE A 90 -7.63 4.77 1.74
N CYS A 91 -8.65 5.46 1.24
CA CYS A 91 -9.85 4.83 0.66
C CYS A 91 -9.56 3.83 -0.47
N ALA A 92 -8.41 3.94 -1.15
CA ALA A 92 -8.03 3.01 -2.22
C ALA A 92 -8.01 1.56 -1.74
N THR A 93 -7.52 1.28 -0.52
CA THR A 93 -7.44 -0.08 0.04
C THR A 93 -8.79 -0.81 0.05
N ALA A 94 -9.86 -0.09 0.40
CA ALA A 94 -11.22 -0.65 0.37
C ALA A 94 -11.84 -0.60 -1.04
N ASN A 95 -11.60 0.48 -1.79
CA ASN A 95 -12.19 0.66 -3.11
C ASN A 95 -11.73 -0.41 -4.12
N VAL A 96 -10.47 -0.84 -4.07
CA VAL A 96 -9.98 -1.88 -4.99
C VAL A 96 -10.68 -3.23 -4.76
N VAL A 97 -11.15 -3.50 -3.55
CA VAL A 97 -11.96 -4.69 -3.23
C VAL A 97 -13.32 -4.62 -3.95
N LEU A 98 -13.95 -3.45 -3.91
CA LEU A 98 -15.20 -3.22 -4.65
C LEU A 98 -14.99 -3.28 -6.17
N HIS A 99 -13.84 -2.81 -6.67
CA HIS A 99 -13.52 -2.85 -8.09
C HIS A 99 -13.42 -4.26 -8.65
N VAL A 100 -13.03 -5.25 -7.85
CA VAL A 100 -13.03 -6.67 -8.25
C VAL A 100 -14.35 -7.37 -7.96
N GLY A 101 -15.37 -6.65 -7.45
CA GLY A 101 -16.69 -7.18 -7.13
C GLY A 101 -16.76 -7.94 -5.80
N ALA A 102 -15.70 -7.92 -4.99
CA ALA A 102 -15.66 -8.54 -3.67
C ALA A 102 -16.20 -7.60 -2.57
N THR A 103 -16.32 -8.10 -1.36
CA THR A 103 -16.81 -7.36 -0.21
C THR A 103 -15.64 -7.02 0.73
N PRO A 104 -15.37 -5.73 1.03
CA PRO A 104 -14.42 -5.37 2.08
C PRO A 104 -15.02 -5.68 3.46
N VAL A 105 -14.28 -6.42 4.28
CA VAL A 105 -14.60 -6.66 5.69
C VAL A 105 -13.59 -5.89 6.52
N PHE A 106 -14.10 -5.09 7.46
CA PHE A 106 -13.24 -4.27 8.31
C PHE A 106 -13.09 -4.90 9.68
N ALA A 107 -11.83 -5.02 10.12
CA ALA A 107 -11.48 -5.31 11.50
C ALA A 107 -10.79 -4.11 12.13
N ASP A 108 -10.94 -3.97 13.44
CA ASP A 108 -10.43 -2.79 14.16
C ASP A 108 -8.90 -2.78 14.24
N VAL A 109 -8.36 -1.66 14.63
CA VAL A 109 -6.92 -1.44 14.82
C VAL A 109 -6.55 -1.54 16.29
N ASP A 110 -5.32 -1.94 16.56
CA ASP A 110 -4.73 -1.78 17.88
C ASP A 110 -4.58 -0.26 18.18
N PRO A 111 -5.09 0.22 19.33
CA PRO A 111 -5.15 1.66 19.64
C PRO A 111 -3.77 2.30 19.82
N VAL A 112 -2.72 1.51 20.09
CA VAL A 112 -1.36 2.00 20.29
C VAL A 112 -0.59 2.07 18.98
N THR A 113 -0.69 1.02 18.17
CA THR A 113 0.04 0.93 16.89
C THR A 113 -0.73 1.55 15.73
N GLN A 114 -2.05 1.65 15.84
CA GLN A 114 -2.96 2.10 14.78
C GLN A 114 -2.92 1.22 13.52
N SER A 115 -2.36 0.02 13.66
CA SER A 115 -2.35 -1.00 12.61
C SER A 115 -3.43 -2.04 12.88
N LEU A 116 -3.82 -2.79 11.85
CA LEU A 116 -4.80 -3.87 11.97
C LEU A 116 -4.46 -4.79 13.16
N ASP A 117 -5.41 -4.93 14.10
CA ASP A 117 -5.26 -5.81 15.27
C ASP A 117 -5.39 -7.28 14.82
N PRO A 118 -4.38 -8.13 15.06
CA PRO A 118 -4.43 -9.54 14.69
C PRO A 118 -5.57 -10.32 15.35
N ALA A 119 -5.96 -9.96 16.59
CA ALA A 119 -7.07 -10.61 17.28
C ALA A 119 -8.43 -10.22 16.66
N ALA A 120 -8.61 -8.92 16.35
CA ALA A 120 -9.77 -8.43 15.64
C ALA A 120 -9.85 -9.02 14.21
N ALA A 121 -8.72 -9.12 13.53
CA ALA A 121 -8.63 -9.76 12.21
C ALA A 121 -9.08 -11.22 12.28
N ALA A 122 -8.54 -11.99 13.23
CA ALA A 122 -8.92 -13.39 13.42
C ALA A 122 -10.41 -13.59 13.70
N ALA A 123 -11.01 -12.70 14.49
CA ALA A 123 -12.43 -12.75 14.83
C ALA A 123 -13.35 -12.37 13.65
N ALA A 124 -12.86 -11.62 12.67
CA ALA A 124 -13.62 -11.17 11.51
C ALA A 124 -13.54 -12.12 10.29
N VAL A 125 -12.69 -13.16 10.33
CA VAL A 125 -12.60 -14.16 9.26
C VAL A 125 -13.90 -14.94 9.12
N THR A 126 -14.34 -15.14 7.89
CA THR A 126 -15.48 -15.98 7.52
C THR A 126 -15.09 -17.01 6.47
N ALA A 127 -15.97 -17.93 6.14
CA ALA A 127 -15.75 -18.91 5.07
C ALA A 127 -15.59 -18.28 3.67
N ARG A 128 -15.94 -17.01 3.50
CA ARG A 128 -15.78 -16.25 2.26
C ARG A 128 -14.50 -15.42 2.23
N THR A 129 -13.81 -15.26 3.33
CA THR A 129 -12.55 -14.49 3.38
C THR A 129 -11.49 -15.20 2.55
N ARG A 130 -10.87 -14.49 1.61
CA ARG A 130 -9.81 -15.00 0.72
C ARG A 130 -8.47 -14.30 0.94
N VAL A 131 -8.52 -13.03 1.29
CA VAL A 131 -7.34 -12.18 1.42
C VAL A 131 -7.38 -11.46 2.75
N LEU A 132 -6.23 -11.43 3.42
CA LEU A 132 -5.89 -10.51 4.50
C LEU A 132 -5.04 -9.38 3.92
N LEU A 133 -5.55 -8.14 4.01
CA LEU A 133 -4.94 -6.96 3.42
C LEU A 133 -4.59 -5.95 4.53
N PRO A 134 -3.47 -6.14 5.25
CA PRO A 134 -2.98 -5.17 6.22
C PRO A 134 -2.42 -3.93 5.54
N VAL A 135 -2.41 -2.80 6.29
CA VAL A 135 -1.90 -1.51 5.85
C VAL A 135 -0.78 -1.04 6.77
N HIS A 136 0.33 -0.61 6.19
CA HIS A 136 1.47 -0.04 6.91
C HIS A 136 1.35 1.48 6.97
N LEU A 137 0.38 1.95 7.76
CA LEU A 137 -0.03 3.35 7.78
C LEU A 137 1.10 4.26 8.33
N GLY A 138 1.35 5.37 7.61
CA GLY A 138 2.33 6.37 8.03
C GLY A 138 3.78 5.87 8.10
N GLY A 139 4.11 4.77 7.41
CA GLY A 139 5.45 4.18 7.41
C GLY A 139 5.70 3.21 8.57
N ARG A 140 4.68 2.89 9.38
CA ARG A 140 4.78 1.93 10.47
C ARG A 140 4.36 0.54 10.00
N PRO A 141 5.24 -0.46 10.03
CA PRO A 141 4.86 -1.83 9.71
C PRO A 141 3.80 -2.36 10.69
N ALA A 142 2.77 -3.03 10.18
CA ALA A 142 1.84 -3.81 10.98
C ALA A 142 2.55 -5.02 11.62
N ASP A 143 1.95 -5.64 12.62
CA ASP A 143 2.48 -6.90 13.20
C ASP A 143 2.30 -8.06 12.21
N MET A 144 3.20 -8.10 11.22
CA MET A 144 3.13 -9.10 10.16
C MET A 144 3.38 -10.53 10.66
N ALA A 145 4.11 -10.70 11.78
CA ALA A 145 4.30 -12.03 12.34
C ALA A 145 2.98 -12.61 12.84
N ALA A 146 2.22 -11.85 13.62
CA ALA A 146 0.90 -12.27 14.10
C ALA A 146 -0.13 -12.36 12.99
N LEU A 147 -0.16 -11.41 12.05
CA LEU A 147 -1.11 -11.40 10.93
C LEU A 147 -0.88 -12.57 9.95
N ARG A 148 0.38 -12.91 9.65
CA ARG A 148 0.72 -14.09 8.84
C ARG A 148 0.36 -15.39 9.55
N ALA A 149 0.44 -15.44 10.89
CA ALA A 149 -0.02 -16.61 11.65
C ALA A 149 -1.55 -16.77 11.55
N VAL A 150 -2.31 -15.67 11.57
CA VAL A 150 -3.77 -15.69 11.29
C VAL A 150 -4.02 -16.20 9.88
N ALA A 151 -3.36 -15.62 8.88
CA ALA A 151 -3.54 -16.00 7.48
C ALA A 151 -3.22 -17.48 7.23
N ALA A 152 -2.13 -17.99 7.81
CA ALA A 152 -1.73 -19.40 7.68
C ALA A 152 -2.74 -20.38 8.30
N ARG A 153 -3.34 -20.01 9.44
CA ARG A 153 -4.36 -20.84 10.10
C ARG A 153 -5.66 -20.91 9.30
N GLU A 154 -6.02 -19.82 8.65
CA GLU A 154 -7.29 -19.67 7.92
C GLU A 154 -7.14 -19.83 6.40
N ASP A 155 -5.96 -20.24 5.91
CA ASP A 155 -5.62 -20.44 4.49
C ASP A 155 -5.89 -19.17 3.63
N LEU A 156 -5.48 -18.00 4.13
CA LEU A 156 -5.67 -16.71 3.46
C LEU A 156 -4.41 -16.28 2.71
N THR A 157 -4.60 -15.68 1.54
CA THR A 157 -3.53 -14.94 0.87
C THR A 157 -3.29 -13.61 1.59
N VAL A 158 -2.02 -13.23 1.77
CA VAL A 158 -1.65 -11.92 2.33
C VAL A 158 -1.23 -10.97 1.21
N ILE A 159 -1.86 -9.80 1.16
CA ILE A 159 -1.48 -8.69 0.28
C ILE A 159 -1.24 -7.49 1.19
N GLU A 160 -0.04 -6.90 1.16
CA GLU A 160 0.34 -5.79 2.04
C GLU A 160 0.20 -4.44 1.32
N ASP A 161 -0.61 -3.52 1.87
CA ASP A 161 -0.63 -2.12 1.40
C ASP A 161 0.52 -1.37 2.06
N ALA A 162 1.62 -1.25 1.34
CA ALA A 162 2.84 -0.59 1.76
C ALA A 162 3.04 0.79 1.10
N ALA A 163 1.95 1.45 0.65
CA ALA A 163 2.03 2.74 -0.02
C ALA A 163 2.82 3.81 0.75
N HIS A 164 2.85 3.72 2.09
CA HIS A 164 3.60 4.63 2.97
C HIS A 164 4.88 4.01 3.56
N CYS A 165 5.26 2.78 3.20
CA CYS A 165 6.19 1.99 4.01
C CYS A 165 7.34 1.35 3.23
N ILE A 166 7.92 2.04 2.24
CA ILE A 166 9.07 1.53 1.48
C ILE A 166 10.31 1.30 2.34
N GLU A 167 10.50 2.14 3.37
CA GLU A 167 11.63 2.07 4.30
C GLU A 167 11.33 1.22 5.55
N GLY A 168 10.13 0.67 5.65
CA GLY A 168 9.69 -0.10 6.80
C GLY A 168 10.51 -1.38 6.98
N VAL A 169 10.92 -1.63 8.22
CA VAL A 169 11.58 -2.87 8.62
C VAL A 169 10.79 -3.48 9.77
N SER A 170 10.31 -4.68 9.57
CA SER A 170 9.68 -5.51 10.60
C SER A 170 10.64 -6.59 11.09
N ASN A 171 10.25 -7.35 12.12
CA ASN A 171 11.00 -8.52 12.55
C ASN A 171 11.08 -9.61 11.47
N ALA A 172 10.25 -9.53 10.43
CA ALA A 172 10.26 -10.45 9.29
C ALA A 172 11.08 -9.95 8.09
N GLY A 173 11.76 -8.80 8.22
CA GLY A 173 12.52 -8.16 7.15
C GLY A 173 11.90 -6.84 6.68
N LYS A 174 12.32 -6.34 5.51
CA LYS A 174 11.69 -5.18 4.86
C LYS A 174 10.26 -5.50 4.43
N VAL A 175 9.44 -4.46 4.46
CA VAL A 175 8.06 -4.49 3.98
C VAL A 175 8.03 -4.30 2.48
#